data_dd38b63e48b89b7d468aa82a214a63c9
#
_entry.id   dd38b63e48b89b7d468aa82a214a63c9
#
_cell.length_a   1.000
_cell.length_b   1.000
_cell.length_c   1.000
_cell.angle_alpha   90.00
_cell.angle_beta   90.00
_cell.angle_gamma   90.00
#
_symmetry.space_group_name_H-M   'P 1'
#
loop_
_entity.id
_entity.type
_entity.pdbx_description
1 polymer ?
#
loop_
_entity_poly.entity_id
_entity_poly.type
_entity_poly.pdbx_seq_one_letter_code
_entity_poly.pdbx_strand_id
1 'polypeptide(L)'
;MSEALIKPATIEDLPAIRDLAAVIWHAHYPGIVTREQIEYMLARMYALETLRDEIQSQGIRFDRLLLGNDLIGFAAYGPTATATIWKLHKLYLLPDQHGKGLGSQLLQHCEAQTHLLGANHLTLNVNKRNARAIAAYERAHRTRRRSRPSRSVS
;
A
#
# COMPACT_ATOMS: atom_id res chain seq x y z
N MET A 1 13.78 -20.07 -8.41
CA MET A 1 12.48 -19.48 -8.08
C MET A 1 12.70 -18.20 -7.30
N SER A 2 12.11 -17.12 -7.77
CA SER A 2 12.32 -15.83 -7.11
C SER A 2 11.34 -15.67 -5.97
N GLU A 3 11.86 -15.23 -4.84
CA GLU A 3 11.02 -14.86 -3.70
C GLU A 3 10.69 -13.37 -3.78
N ALA A 4 9.53 -13.01 -3.27
CA ALA A 4 9.15 -11.62 -3.18
C ALA A 4 9.95 -10.93 -2.08
N LEU A 5 10.45 -9.75 -2.38
CA LEU A 5 11.22 -8.93 -1.44
C LEU A 5 10.49 -7.62 -1.22
N ILE A 6 10.54 -7.13 0.00
CA ILE A 6 9.97 -5.84 0.34
C ILE A 6 11.13 -4.91 0.69
N LYS A 7 11.25 -3.81 -0.05
CA LYS A 7 12.32 -2.83 0.13
C LYS A 7 11.76 -1.43 0.26
N PRO A 8 12.35 -0.58 1.10
CA PRO A 8 11.89 0.81 1.16
C PRO A 8 12.13 1.52 -0.17
N ALA A 9 11.25 2.45 -0.48
CA ALA A 9 11.35 3.26 -1.67
C ALA A 9 11.93 4.62 -1.32
N THR A 10 12.74 5.15 -2.24
CA THR A 10 13.25 6.51 -2.15
C THR A 10 12.55 7.36 -3.19
N ILE A 11 12.87 8.66 -3.22
CA ILE A 11 12.31 9.57 -4.21
C ILE A 11 12.61 9.10 -5.64
N GLU A 12 13.75 8.47 -5.85
CA GLU A 12 14.15 7.96 -7.17
C GLU A 12 13.27 6.82 -7.66
N ASP A 13 12.58 6.14 -6.75
CA ASP A 13 11.68 5.03 -7.09
C ASP A 13 10.27 5.49 -7.44
N LEU A 14 9.94 6.77 -7.20
CA LEU A 14 8.58 7.27 -7.39
C LEU A 14 8.06 7.19 -8.82
N PRO A 15 8.88 7.46 -9.86
CA PRO A 15 8.37 7.29 -11.24
C PRO A 15 7.89 5.87 -11.51
N ALA A 16 8.62 4.85 -11.04
CA ALA A 16 8.22 3.46 -11.24
C ALA A 16 6.94 3.14 -10.47
N ILE A 17 6.80 3.68 -9.26
CA ILE A 17 5.58 3.49 -8.46
C ILE A 17 4.38 4.14 -9.14
N ARG A 18 4.55 5.36 -9.67
CA ARG A 18 3.50 6.04 -10.41
C ARG A 18 3.07 5.24 -11.63
N ASP A 19 4.02 4.71 -12.37
CA ASP A 19 3.71 3.92 -13.57
C ASP A 19 2.98 2.64 -13.21
N LEU A 20 3.39 1.98 -12.14
CA LEU A 20 2.71 0.78 -11.64
C LEU A 20 1.29 1.10 -11.19
N ALA A 21 1.11 2.21 -10.48
CA ALA A 21 -0.21 2.63 -10.04
C ALA A 21 -1.16 2.83 -11.23
N ALA A 22 -0.66 3.42 -12.31
CA ALA A 22 -1.46 3.62 -13.52
C ALA A 22 -1.91 2.28 -14.11
N VAL A 23 -1.01 1.32 -14.20
CA VAL A 23 -1.34 -0.03 -14.70
C VAL A 23 -2.42 -0.67 -13.82
N ILE A 24 -2.24 -0.61 -12.51
CA ILE A 24 -3.16 -1.24 -11.57
C ILE A 24 -4.54 -0.59 -11.63
N TRP A 25 -4.60 0.74 -11.63
CA TRP A 25 -5.87 1.44 -11.64
C TRP A 25 -6.65 1.20 -12.94
N HIS A 26 -5.97 1.21 -14.10
CA HIS A 26 -6.62 0.93 -15.38
C HIS A 26 -7.11 -0.52 -15.48
N ALA A 27 -6.46 -1.45 -14.80
CA ALA A 27 -6.89 -2.84 -14.77
C ALA A 27 -8.03 -3.08 -13.78
N HIS A 28 -8.04 -2.33 -12.66
CA HIS A 28 -8.96 -2.59 -11.55
C HIS A 28 -10.33 -1.90 -11.71
N TYR A 29 -10.38 -0.75 -12.35
CA TYR A 29 -11.58 0.07 -12.41
C TYR A 29 -12.32 0.14 -13.74
N PRO A 30 -12.03 -0.69 -14.76
CA PRO A 30 -12.79 -0.60 -16.02
C PRO A 30 -14.27 -0.89 -15.77
N GLY A 31 -15.13 -0.06 -16.37
CA GLY A 31 -16.56 -0.20 -16.21
C GLY A 31 -17.15 0.42 -14.95
N ILE A 32 -16.30 0.80 -13.98
CA ILE A 32 -16.76 1.45 -12.74
C ILE A 32 -16.65 2.97 -12.87
N VAL A 33 -15.48 3.42 -13.36
CA VAL A 33 -15.23 4.83 -13.64
C VAL A 33 -14.66 4.94 -15.05
N THR A 34 -14.80 6.10 -15.66
CA THR A 34 -14.30 6.33 -17.02
C THR A 34 -12.78 6.40 -17.02
N ARG A 35 -12.19 6.19 -18.19
CA ARG A 35 -10.75 6.31 -18.35
C ARG A 35 -10.28 7.71 -17.99
N GLU A 36 -11.03 8.73 -18.40
CA GLU A 36 -10.67 10.11 -18.08
C GLU A 36 -10.70 10.38 -16.58
N GLN A 37 -11.63 9.77 -15.86
CA GLN A 37 -11.71 9.90 -14.41
C GLN A 37 -10.50 9.22 -13.74
N ILE A 38 -10.11 8.05 -14.23
CA ILE A 38 -8.92 7.35 -13.71
C ILE A 38 -7.69 8.22 -13.93
N GLU A 39 -7.51 8.75 -15.13
CA GLU A 39 -6.35 9.58 -15.44
C GLU A 39 -6.32 10.86 -14.62
N TYR A 40 -7.49 11.46 -14.39
CA TYR A 40 -7.61 12.65 -13.55
C TYR A 40 -7.18 12.34 -12.11
N MET A 41 -7.67 11.24 -11.55
CA MET A 41 -7.34 10.84 -10.18
C MET A 41 -5.84 10.50 -10.05
N LEU A 42 -5.29 9.79 -11.03
CA LEU A 42 -3.87 9.45 -11.03
C LEU A 42 -3.01 10.72 -11.11
N ALA A 43 -3.40 11.67 -11.95
CA ALA A 43 -2.66 12.92 -12.09
C ALA A 43 -2.64 13.71 -10.78
N ARG A 44 -3.69 13.63 -9.98
CA ARG A 44 -3.76 14.33 -8.70
C ARG A 44 -3.03 13.57 -7.59
N MET A 45 -3.30 12.27 -7.48
CA MET A 45 -2.82 11.46 -6.36
C MET A 45 -1.40 10.95 -6.53
N TYR A 46 -0.97 10.80 -7.77
CA TYR A 46 0.32 10.20 -8.10
C TYR A 46 1.24 11.11 -8.88
N ALA A 47 0.96 12.42 -8.88
CA ALA A 47 1.93 13.39 -9.40
C ALA A 47 3.22 13.23 -8.61
N LEU A 48 4.37 13.30 -9.29
CA LEU A 48 5.66 13.09 -8.61
C LEU A 48 5.87 14.07 -7.48
N GLU A 49 5.46 15.33 -7.65
CA GLU A 49 5.59 16.32 -6.58
C GLU A 49 4.70 15.99 -5.39
N THR A 50 3.51 15.43 -5.62
CA THR A 50 2.62 15.00 -4.54
C THR A 50 3.25 13.86 -3.75
N LEU A 51 3.77 12.85 -4.45
CA LEU A 51 4.41 11.71 -3.80
C LEU A 51 5.68 12.11 -3.06
N ARG A 52 6.45 13.02 -3.65
CA ARG A 52 7.65 13.54 -3.00
C ARG A 52 7.32 14.28 -1.72
N ASP A 53 6.27 15.10 -1.75
CA ASP A 53 5.80 15.82 -0.57
C ASP A 53 5.36 14.87 0.54
N GLU A 54 4.69 13.78 0.18
CA GLU A 54 4.28 12.76 1.15
C GLU A 54 5.50 12.20 1.88
N ILE A 55 6.56 11.91 1.16
CA ILE A 55 7.78 11.37 1.77
C ILE A 55 8.51 12.44 2.58
N GLN A 56 8.74 13.61 1.99
CA GLN A 56 9.61 14.62 2.58
C GLN A 56 8.94 15.45 3.67
N SER A 57 7.64 15.74 3.53
CA SER A 57 6.96 16.67 4.41
C SER A 57 5.98 15.99 5.34
N GLN A 58 5.39 14.87 4.93
CA GLN A 58 4.34 14.22 5.70
C GLN A 58 4.81 12.95 6.43
N GLY A 59 6.05 12.56 6.23
CA GLY A 59 6.62 11.39 6.91
C GLY A 59 6.05 10.07 6.44
N ILE A 60 5.45 10.03 5.25
CA ILE A 60 4.88 8.80 4.72
C ILE A 60 5.98 7.93 4.15
N ARG A 61 5.96 6.65 4.53
CA ARG A 61 6.91 5.66 4.05
C ARG A 61 6.29 4.90 2.89
N PHE A 62 7.10 4.71 1.86
CA PHE A 62 6.71 3.86 0.72
C PHE A 62 7.58 2.63 0.73
N ASP A 63 6.96 1.46 0.61
CA ASP A 63 7.68 0.20 0.48
C ASP A 63 7.31 -0.43 -0.86
N ARG A 64 8.32 -1.03 -1.50
CA ARG A 64 8.18 -1.70 -2.79
C ARG A 64 8.11 -3.20 -2.60
N LEU A 65 7.22 -3.86 -3.31
CA LEU A 65 7.18 -5.32 -3.38
C LEU A 65 7.77 -5.72 -4.71
N LEU A 66 8.85 -6.47 -4.65
CA LEU A 66 9.63 -6.87 -5.82
C LEU A 66 9.61 -8.38 -5.96
N LEU A 67 9.43 -8.85 -7.19
CA LEU A 67 9.58 -10.25 -7.53
C LEU A 67 10.73 -10.34 -8.52
N GLY A 68 11.89 -10.83 -8.04
CA GLY A 68 13.12 -10.65 -8.78
C GLY A 68 13.44 -9.17 -8.87
N ASN A 69 13.60 -8.66 -10.10
CA ASN A 69 13.83 -7.24 -10.33
C ASN A 69 12.56 -6.47 -10.72
N ASP A 70 11.41 -7.16 -10.72
CA ASP A 70 10.16 -6.55 -11.16
C ASP A 70 9.38 -5.96 -10.01
N LEU A 71 8.98 -4.70 -10.14
CA LEU A 71 8.11 -4.05 -9.18
C LEU A 71 6.68 -4.54 -9.44
N ILE A 72 6.10 -5.26 -8.46
CA ILE A 72 4.77 -5.86 -8.62
C ILE A 72 3.73 -5.30 -7.64
N GLY A 73 4.16 -4.49 -6.69
CA GLY A 73 3.25 -3.89 -5.74
C GLY A 73 3.95 -2.82 -4.91
N PHE A 74 3.17 -2.11 -4.14
CA PHE A 74 3.72 -1.10 -3.24
C PHE A 74 2.72 -0.78 -2.14
N ALA A 75 3.23 -0.21 -1.05
CA ALA A 75 2.41 0.28 0.04
C ALA A 75 2.92 1.63 0.48
N ALA A 76 2.02 2.45 1.03
CA ALA A 76 2.38 3.72 1.61
C ALA A 76 1.65 3.86 2.95
N TYR A 77 2.38 4.19 3.99
CA TYR A 77 1.84 4.30 5.34
C TYR A 77 2.62 5.35 6.12
N GLY A 78 1.96 5.93 7.11
CA GLY A 78 2.63 6.99 7.85
C GLY A 78 1.85 7.47 9.06
N PRO A 79 2.41 8.44 9.77
CA PRO A 79 1.84 8.96 11.00
C PRO A 79 0.54 9.72 10.76
N THR A 80 -0.26 9.83 11.82
CA THR A 80 -1.46 10.64 11.84
C THR A 80 -1.29 11.72 12.92
N ALA A 81 -2.32 12.52 13.13
CA ALA A 81 -2.32 13.53 14.20
C ALA A 81 -2.16 12.88 15.58
N THR A 82 -2.51 11.60 15.71
CA THR A 82 -2.32 10.87 16.97
C THR A 82 -1.04 10.05 16.87
N ALA A 83 -0.06 10.32 17.72
CA ALA A 83 1.29 9.76 17.62
C ALA A 83 1.32 8.23 17.65
N THR A 84 0.39 7.60 18.36
CA THR A 84 0.37 6.14 18.48
C THR A 84 -0.42 5.45 17.38
N ILE A 85 -1.01 6.22 16.47
CA ILE A 85 -1.84 5.69 15.38
C ILE A 85 -1.24 6.08 14.06
N TRP A 86 -0.95 5.08 13.23
CA TRP A 86 -0.48 5.28 11.86
C TRP A 86 -1.57 4.84 10.90
N LYS A 87 -1.49 5.29 9.67
CA LYS A 87 -2.50 4.99 8.65
C LYS A 87 -1.84 4.38 7.43
N LEU A 88 -2.47 3.32 6.91
CA LEU A 88 -2.11 2.75 5.62
C LEU A 88 -2.87 3.52 4.55
N HIS A 89 -2.14 4.25 3.72
CA HIS A 89 -2.72 5.08 2.67
C HIS A 89 -2.91 4.33 1.36
N LYS A 90 -1.96 3.44 1.05
CA LYS A 90 -1.94 2.74 -0.24
C LYS A 90 -1.42 1.33 -0.02
N LEU A 91 -2.07 0.37 -0.66
CA LEU A 91 -1.57 -1.01 -0.73
C LEU A 91 -2.13 -1.61 -2.00
N TYR A 92 -1.26 -1.79 -3.00
CA TYR A 92 -1.66 -2.22 -4.33
C TYR A 92 -0.72 -3.27 -4.88
N LEU A 93 -1.31 -4.21 -5.65
CA LEU A 93 -0.56 -5.24 -6.34
C LEU A 93 -1.08 -5.35 -7.77
N LEU A 94 -0.21 -5.78 -8.68
CA LEU A 94 -0.64 -6.15 -10.03
C LEU A 94 -1.73 -7.22 -9.93
N PRO A 95 -2.76 -7.16 -10.79
CA PRO A 95 -3.88 -8.11 -10.72
C PRO A 95 -3.46 -9.58 -10.80
N ASP A 96 -2.44 -9.91 -11.62
CA ASP A 96 -1.98 -11.28 -11.76
C ASP A 96 -1.16 -11.79 -10.57
N GLN A 97 -0.88 -10.90 -9.60
CA GLN A 97 -0.18 -11.29 -8.38
C GLN A 97 -1.11 -11.47 -7.20
N HIS A 98 -2.41 -11.32 -7.42
CA HIS A 98 -3.39 -11.56 -6.37
C HIS A 98 -3.57 -13.06 -6.12
N GLY A 99 -4.01 -13.40 -4.92
CA GLY A 99 -4.29 -14.79 -4.56
C GLY A 99 -3.07 -15.61 -4.16
N LYS A 100 -1.90 -14.98 -4.04
CA LYS A 100 -0.65 -15.67 -3.68
C LYS A 100 -0.17 -15.33 -2.28
N GLY A 101 -0.97 -14.61 -1.50
CA GLY A 101 -0.60 -14.19 -0.15
C GLY A 101 0.34 -13.00 -0.09
N LEU A 102 0.67 -12.39 -1.22
CA LEU A 102 1.63 -11.28 -1.27
C LEU A 102 1.08 -10.01 -0.65
N GLY A 103 -0.23 -9.75 -0.82
CA GLY A 103 -0.88 -8.61 -0.18
C GLY A 103 -0.83 -8.70 1.34
N SER A 104 -1.10 -9.90 1.87
CA SER A 104 -1.00 -10.13 3.32
C SER A 104 0.43 -9.97 3.82
N GLN A 105 1.39 -10.46 3.06
CA GLN A 105 2.80 -10.33 3.40
C GLN A 105 3.23 -8.87 3.45
N LEU A 106 2.81 -8.08 2.47
CA LEU A 106 3.11 -6.65 2.42
C LEU A 106 2.44 -5.91 3.58
N LEU A 107 1.18 -6.24 3.87
CA LEU A 107 0.46 -5.63 4.97
C LEU A 107 1.12 -5.94 6.32
N GLN A 108 1.53 -7.20 6.53
CA GLN A 108 2.22 -7.59 7.75
C GLN A 108 3.55 -6.85 7.91
N HIS A 109 4.25 -6.62 6.80
CA HIS A 109 5.48 -5.84 6.82
C HIS A 109 5.22 -4.40 7.27
N CYS A 110 4.21 -3.76 6.69
CA CYS A 110 3.83 -2.40 7.08
C CYS A 110 3.47 -2.31 8.56
N GLU A 111 2.75 -3.31 9.04
CA GLU A 111 2.34 -3.39 10.43
C GLU A 111 3.53 -3.53 11.37
N ALA A 112 4.49 -4.38 11.00
CA ALA A 112 5.71 -4.57 11.79
C ALA A 112 6.54 -3.30 11.83
N GLN A 113 6.69 -2.62 10.70
CA GLN A 113 7.44 -1.36 10.64
C GLN A 113 6.77 -0.28 11.45
N THR A 114 5.45 -0.19 11.39
CA THR A 114 4.66 0.75 12.18
C THR A 114 4.93 0.56 13.67
N HIS A 115 4.93 -0.70 14.11
CA HIS A 115 5.20 -1.03 15.52
C HIS A 115 6.64 -0.66 15.90
N LEU A 116 7.60 -0.98 15.06
CA LEU A 116 9.01 -0.64 15.31
C LEU A 116 9.24 0.86 15.43
N LEU A 117 8.42 1.65 14.76
CA LEU A 117 8.52 3.11 14.77
C LEU A 117 7.70 3.75 15.89
N GLY A 118 7.16 2.95 16.79
CA GLY A 118 6.54 3.42 18.03
C GLY A 118 5.04 3.56 18.03
N ALA A 119 4.37 3.19 16.95
CA ALA A 119 2.91 3.26 16.90
C ALA A 119 2.28 1.95 17.34
N ASN A 120 1.08 2.03 17.92
CA ASN A 120 0.35 0.86 18.43
C ASN A 120 -0.71 0.36 17.46
N HIS A 121 -1.15 1.22 16.57
CA HIS A 121 -2.24 0.92 15.64
C HIS A 121 -1.86 1.29 14.22
N LEU A 122 -2.32 0.48 13.28
CA LEU A 122 -2.30 0.82 11.87
C LEU A 122 -3.74 0.79 11.37
N THR A 123 -4.29 1.97 11.06
CA THR A 123 -5.64 2.08 10.51
C THR A 123 -5.62 1.83 9.03
N LEU A 124 -6.62 1.16 8.53
CA LEU A 124 -6.78 0.90 7.10
C LEU A 124 -7.99 1.66 6.58
N ASN A 125 -7.84 2.26 5.43
CA ASN A 125 -8.95 2.87 4.72
C ASN A 125 -9.20 2.06 3.46
N VAL A 126 -10.08 1.07 3.55
CA VAL A 126 -10.38 0.19 2.43
C VAL A 126 -11.80 0.39 1.95
N ASN A 127 -11.94 0.41 0.62
CA ASN A 127 -13.25 0.41 0.01
C ASN A 127 -13.93 -0.92 0.31
N LYS A 128 -15.15 -0.88 0.84
CA LYS A 128 -15.91 -2.08 1.19
C LYS A 128 -16.14 -3.00 -0.01
N ARG A 129 -16.08 -2.45 -1.23
CA ARG A 129 -16.22 -3.24 -2.45
C ARG A 129 -14.93 -3.94 -2.86
N ASN A 130 -13.82 -3.62 -2.19
CA ASN A 130 -12.54 -4.25 -2.49
C ASN A 130 -12.38 -5.51 -1.65
N ALA A 131 -12.99 -6.60 -2.12
CA ALA A 131 -12.98 -7.87 -1.40
C ALA A 131 -11.57 -8.42 -1.21
N ARG A 132 -10.67 -8.16 -2.16
CA ARG A 132 -9.30 -8.67 -2.05
C ARG A 132 -8.52 -7.97 -0.96
N ALA A 133 -8.67 -6.65 -0.84
CA ALA A 133 -8.01 -5.91 0.22
C ALA A 133 -8.54 -6.32 1.59
N ILE A 134 -9.85 -6.51 1.71
CA ILE A 134 -10.47 -6.94 2.94
C ILE A 134 -9.98 -8.34 3.31
N ALA A 135 -9.93 -9.26 2.35
CA ALA A 135 -9.45 -10.62 2.60
C ALA A 135 -7.99 -10.63 3.03
N ALA A 136 -7.15 -9.79 2.41
CA ALA A 136 -5.75 -9.67 2.79
C ALA A 136 -5.61 -9.16 4.22
N TYR A 137 -6.40 -8.13 4.57
CA TYR A 137 -6.43 -7.60 5.93
C TYR A 137 -6.81 -8.68 6.94
N GLU A 138 -7.86 -9.42 6.67
CA GLU A 138 -8.35 -10.45 7.58
C GLU A 138 -7.34 -11.58 7.76
N ARG A 139 -6.67 -12.00 6.69
CA ARG A 139 -5.63 -13.02 6.78
C ARG A 139 -4.46 -12.54 7.65
N ALA A 140 -4.02 -11.31 7.42
CA ALA A 140 -2.93 -10.73 8.19
C ALA A 140 -3.32 -10.61 9.67
N HIS A 141 -4.55 -10.19 9.93
CA HIS A 141 -5.06 -10.04 11.29
C HIS A 141 -5.10 -11.40 12.01
N ARG A 142 -5.59 -12.45 11.35
CA ARG A 142 -5.62 -13.79 11.95
C ARG A 142 -4.22 -14.29 12.26
N THR A 143 -3.27 -14.05 11.38
CA THR A 143 -1.90 -14.51 11.54
C THR A 143 -1.20 -13.80 12.68
N ARG A 144 -1.48 -12.52 12.91
CA ARG A 144 -0.74 -11.67 13.82
C ARG A 144 -1.54 -11.20 15.03
N ARG A 145 -2.72 -11.73 15.27
CA ARG A 145 -3.58 -11.20 16.32
C ARG A 145 -3.02 -11.33 17.74
N ARG A 146 -2.01 -12.17 17.95
CA ARG A 146 -1.36 -12.31 19.24
C ARG A 146 -0.15 -11.41 19.40
N SER A 147 0.36 -10.90 18.32
CA SER A 147 1.58 -10.09 18.32
C SER A 147 1.30 -8.61 18.11
N ARG A 148 -0.02 -8.26 17.93
CA ARG A 148 -0.41 -6.90 17.80
C ARG A 148 0.63 -6.03 17.32
N PRO A 149 0.60 -4.90 16.74
CA PRO A 149 -0.39 -3.89 17.12
C PRO A 149 -1.77 -4.22 16.62
N SER A 150 -2.74 -3.61 17.26
CA SER A 150 -4.09 -3.71 16.77
C SER A 150 -4.29 -2.79 15.58
N ARG A 151 -5.33 -3.05 14.83
CA ARG A 151 -5.66 -2.26 13.65
C ARG A 151 -7.17 -2.14 13.52
N SER A 152 -7.60 -1.14 12.75
CA SER A 152 -9.01 -0.94 12.47
C SER A 152 -9.21 -0.62 10.99
N VAL A 153 -10.41 -0.91 10.49
CA VAL A 153 -10.81 -0.61 9.12
C VAL A 153 -11.75 0.57 9.16
N SER A 154 -11.50 1.56 8.31
CA SER A 154 -12.30 2.76 8.24
C SER A 154 -12.87 3.00 6.84
#